data_875ece16e0505e615768d564c8fc59b0
#
_entry.id   875ece16e0505e615768d564c8fc59b0
#
_cell.length_a   1.000
_cell.length_b   1.000
_cell.length_c   1.000
_cell.angle_alpha   90.00
_cell.angle_beta   90.00
_cell.angle_gamma   90.00
#
_symmetry.space_group_name_H-M   'P 1'
#
loop_
_entity.id
_entity.type
_entity.pdbx_description
1 polymer ?
#
loop_
_entity_poly.entity_id
_entity_poly.type
_entity_poly.pdbx_seq_one_letter_code
_entity_poly.pdbx_strand_id
1 'polypeptide(L)'
;MHQKKLISIVLAVMVTLFLTSISFSGTLNEIVKRGELRVAVQSGAAPYAFIDKNGVHAGSMVDFTQGMADSMGVKLKILDFDWDGLIPALLSGKADILAADMTPTLKRALKISFADPWMYVQPCVFTKTGASFQALADVNKPEVTVGVLLGSTGETIAKKYLPNAKIKSYKGGGRMIVQALIAGHVDAGVNDDLAVLTVLPDFPPNSIRLLDKRLGQGKDPLAFAVRHDSVNLWQWINLYFKTIRSNGDYDKNIAYWMEGIDWKKDH
;
A
#
# COMPACT_ATOMS: atom_id res chain seq x y z
N MET A 1 32.32 0.48 -59.16
CA MET A 1 30.85 0.62 -59.06
C MET A 1 30.22 -0.47 -58.18
N HIS A 2 30.70 -1.70 -58.16
CA HIS A 2 30.14 -2.81 -57.34
C HIS A 2 30.29 -2.62 -55.80
N GLN A 3 31.43 -2.14 -55.31
CA GLN A 3 31.65 -1.93 -53.86
C GLN A 3 30.70 -0.90 -53.25
N LYS A 4 30.40 0.21 -53.93
CA LYS A 4 29.46 1.22 -53.45
C LYS A 4 28.01 0.68 -53.36
N LYS A 5 27.62 -0.17 -54.29
CA LYS A 5 26.30 -0.83 -54.25
C LYS A 5 26.20 -1.85 -53.11
N LEU A 6 27.26 -2.60 -52.82
CA LEU A 6 27.30 -3.53 -51.71
C LEU A 6 27.20 -2.83 -50.34
N ILE A 7 27.91 -1.72 -50.17
CA ILE A 7 27.85 -0.90 -48.93
C ILE A 7 26.46 -0.29 -48.73
N SER A 8 25.81 0.19 -49.80
CA SER A 8 24.44 0.70 -49.72
C SER A 8 23.43 -0.36 -49.36
N ILE A 9 23.58 -1.58 -49.83
CA ILE A 9 22.69 -2.71 -49.49
C ILE A 9 22.90 -3.15 -48.05
N VAL A 10 24.13 -3.23 -47.56
CA VAL A 10 24.44 -3.56 -46.17
C VAL A 10 23.93 -2.49 -45.21
N LEU A 11 24.04 -1.21 -45.58
CA LEU A 11 23.51 -0.11 -44.77
C LEU A 11 21.98 -0.13 -44.75
N ALA A 12 21.31 -0.45 -45.86
CA ALA A 12 19.86 -0.56 -45.93
C ALA A 12 19.34 -1.77 -45.09
N VAL A 13 20.06 -2.89 -45.10
CA VAL A 13 19.72 -4.08 -44.28
C VAL A 13 19.97 -3.82 -42.78
N MET A 14 21.02 -3.07 -42.42
CA MET A 14 21.24 -2.64 -41.03
C MET A 14 20.15 -1.69 -40.56
N VAL A 15 19.70 -0.74 -41.34
CA VAL A 15 18.61 0.19 -40.98
C VAL A 15 17.28 -0.55 -40.86
N THR A 16 17.02 -1.57 -41.65
CA THR A 16 15.80 -2.41 -41.52
C THR A 16 15.83 -3.34 -40.32
N LEU A 17 16.99 -3.77 -39.84
CA LEU A 17 17.12 -4.59 -38.62
C LEU A 17 16.98 -3.74 -37.33
N PHE A 18 17.16 -2.42 -37.37
CA PHE A 18 16.92 -1.52 -36.27
C PHE A 18 15.46 -1.04 -36.14
N LEU A 19 14.61 -1.35 -37.11
CA LEU A 19 13.16 -1.21 -37.03
C LEU A 19 12.51 -2.44 -36.38
N THR A 20 13.19 -3.09 -35.43
CA THR A 20 12.49 -3.96 -34.49
C THR A 20 11.51 -3.07 -33.73
N SER A 21 10.26 -3.19 -34.11
CA SER A 21 9.11 -2.61 -33.46
C SER A 21 9.32 -2.77 -31.97
N ILE A 22 9.59 -1.68 -31.25
CA ILE A 22 9.33 -1.61 -29.82
C ILE A 22 7.82 -1.77 -29.75
N SER A 23 7.38 -3.04 -29.73
CA SER A 23 6.02 -3.37 -29.36
C SER A 23 5.91 -2.90 -27.92
N PHE A 24 5.30 -1.73 -27.69
CA PHE A 24 4.78 -1.36 -26.40
C PHE A 24 3.66 -2.35 -26.08
N SER A 25 4.07 -3.57 -25.74
CA SER A 25 3.20 -4.51 -25.07
C SER A 25 2.94 -3.88 -23.72
N GLY A 26 1.74 -3.33 -23.52
CA GLY A 26 1.40 -2.73 -22.21
C GLY A 26 1.58 -3.77 -21.10
N THR A 27 1.86 -3.30 -19.89
CA THR A 27 2.17 -4.15 -18.72
C THR A 27 1.18 -5.31 -18.52
N LEU A 28 -0.11 -5.11 -18.81
CA LEU A 28 -1.12 -6.18 -18.75
C LEU A 28 -0.79 -7.36 -19.68
N ASN A 29 -0.41 -7.07 -20.93
CA ASN A 29 -0.04 -8.12 -21.89
C ASN A 29 1.25 -8.84 -21.46
N GLU A 30 2.19 -8.13 -20.86
CA GLU A 30 3.43 -8.71 -20.33
C GLU A 30 3.15 -9.66 -19.16
N ILE A 31 2.23 -9.31 -18.25
CA ILE A 31 1.77 -10.16 -17.16
C ILE A 31 1.19 -11.45 -17.69
N VAL A 32 0.22 -11.35 -18.62
CA VAL A 32 -0.43 -12.51 -19.22
C VAL A 32 0.57 -13.39 -19.98
N LYS A 33 1.46 -12.80 -20.79
CA LYS A 33 2.50 -13.53 -21.53
C LYS A 33 3.50 -14.22 -20.60
N ARG A 34 3.86 -13.59 -19.48
CA ARG A 34 4.78 -14.14 -18.47
C ARG A 34 4.10 -15.24 -17.64
N GLY A 35 2.76 -15.23 -17.54
CA GLY A 35 2.00 -16.15 -16.70
C GLY A 35 2.12 -15.87 -15.21
N GLU A 36 2.50 -14.66 -14.81
CA GLU A 36 2.73 -14.28 -13.41
C GLU A 36 2.36 -12.81 -13.15
N LEU A 37 1.53 -12.55 -12.13
CA LEU A 37 1.24 -11.23 -11.59
C LEU A 37 2.10 -11.00 -10.34
N ARG A 38 2.99 -10.00 -10.38
CA ARG A 38 3.89 -9.65 -9.28
C ARG A 38 3.30 -8.47 -8.50
N VAL A 39 3.07 -8.66 -7.21
CA VAL A 39 2.40 -7.67 -6.36
C VAL A 39 3.30 -7.30 -5.19
N ALA A 40 3.60 -6.01 -5.05
CA ALA A 40 4.29 -5.47 -3.89
C ALA A 40 3.29 -5.23 -2.77
N VAL A 41 3.55 -5.82 -1.61
CA VAL A 41 2.77 -5.64 -0.37
C VAL A 41 3.69 -5.27 0.79
N GLN A 42 3.09 -4.81 1.89
CA GLN A 42 3.72 -4.73 3.20
C GLN A 42 3.05 -5.74 4.13
N SER A 43 3.77 -6.82 4.49
CA SER A 43 3.20 -7.92 5.27
C SER A 43 3.13 -7.68 6.78
N GLY A 44 3.30 -6.45 7.25
CA GLY A 44 3.11 -6.05 8.64
C GLY A 44 1.81 -5.29 8.90
N ALA A 45 0.85 -5.30 7.96
CA ALA A 45 -0.35 -4.48 7.95
C ALA A 45 -1.63 -5.33 7.93
N ALA A 46 -1.81 -6.20 8.95
CA ALA A 46 -3.09 -6.91 9.12
C ALA A 46 -4.24 -5.89 9.35
N PRO A 47 -5.43 -6.12 8.79
CA PRO A 47 -5.89 -7.25 7.97
C PRO A 47 -5.69 -7.06 6.47
N TYR A 48 -4.91 -6.05 6.05
CA TYR A 48 -4.69 -5.73 4.64
C TYR A 48 -3.78 -6.76 3.96
N ALA A 49 -2.54 -6.91 4.47
CA ALA A 49 -1.59 -7.94 4.06
C ALA A 49 -0.70 -8.30 5.25
N PHE A 50 -0.53 -9.57 5.54
CA PHE A 50 0.31 -10.08 6.63
C PHE A 50 0.78 -11.52 6.35
N ILE A 51 1.73 -11.99 7.13
CA ILE A 51 2.12 -13.40 7.15
C ILE A 51 1.31 -14.08 8.25
N ASP A 52 0.55 -15.12 7.90
CA ASP A 52 -0.27 -15.87 8.84
C ASP A 52 0.58 -16.84 9.71
N LYS A 53 -0.09 -17.55 10.62
CA LYS A 53 0.56 -18.54 11.51
C LYS A 53 1.21 -19.71 10.78
N ASN A 54 0.86 -19.95 9.51
CA ASN A 54 1.43 -21.00 8.65
C ASN A 54 2.57 -20.48 7.77
N GLY A 55 2.94 -19.20 7.90
CA GLY A 55 3.97 -18.56 7.10
C GLY A 55 3.51 -18.17 5.69
N VAL A 56 2.18 -18.07 5.46
CA VAL A 56 1.58 -17.75 4.16
C VAL A 56 1.08 -16.31 4.17
N HIS A 57 1.19 -15.63 3.02
CA HIS A 57 0.60 -14.31 2.85
C HIS A 57 -0.93 -14.40 2.87
N ALA A 58 -1.56 -13.60 3.72
CA ALA A 58 -3.00 -13.51 3.91
C ALA A 58 -3.44 -12.05 4.03
N GLY A 59 -4.73 -11.79 3.92
CA GLY A 59 -5.33 -10.46 4.08
C GLY A 59 -6.17 -10.03 2.89
N SER A 60 -6.97 -9.01 3.11
CA SER A 60 -7.92 -8.47 2.12
C SER A 60 -7.27 -8.15 0.76
N MET A 61 -6.10 -7.52 0.77
CA MET A 61 -5.39 -7.18 -0.47
C MET A 61 -4.78 -8.40 -1.15
N VAL A 62 -4.38 -9.42 -0.37
CA VAL A 62 -3.89 -10.68 -0.91
C VAL A 62 -5.02 -11.38 -1.65
N ASP A 63 -6.22 -11.47 -1.05
CA ASP A 63 -7.40 -12.06 -1.70
C ASP A 63 -7.82 -11.31 -2.96
N PHE A 64 -7.86 -9.97 -2.93
CA PHE A 64 -8.14 -9.19 -4.14
C PHE A 64 -7.13 -9.44 -5.24
N THR A 65 -5.83 -9.51 -4.91
CA THR A 65 -4.80 -9.76 -5.93
C THR A 65 -4.77 -11.22 -6.39
N GLN A 66 -5.18 -12.16 -5.55
CA GLN A 66 -5.41 -13.54 -5.99
C GLN A 66 -6.57 -13.61 -6.99
N GLY A 67 -7.70 -12.97 -6.70
CA GLY A 67 -8.82 -12.87 -7.64
C GLY A 67 -8.46 -12.16 -8.95
N MET A 68 -7.57 -11.16 -8.91
CA MET A 68 -7.02 -10.55 -10.11
C MET A 68 -6.19 -11.55 -10.92
N ALA A 69 -5.28 -12.29 -10.29
CA ALA A 69 -4.45 -13.28 -10.95
C ALA A 69 -5.29 -14.40 -11.56
N ASP A 70 -6.28 -14.91 -10.85
CA ASP A 70 -7.22 -15.93 -11.33
C ASP A 70 -8.00 -15.42 -12.55
N SER A 71 -8.49 -14.19 -12.51
CA SER A 71 -9.21 -13.54 -13.62
C SER A 71 -8.33 -13.32 -14.86
N MET A 72 -7.02 -13.16 -14.67
CA MET A 72 -6.03 -13.07 -15.76
C MET A 72 -5.56 -14.45 -16.24
N GLY A 73 -5.86 -15.55 -15.55
CA GLY A 73 -5.33 -16.88 -15.80
C GLY A 73 -3.84 -17.01 -15.56
N VAL A 74 -3.29 -16.29 -14.57
CA VAL A 74 -1.85 -16.26 -14.23
C VAL A 74 -1.61 -16.62 -12.75
N LYS A 75 -0.37 -16.91 -12.40
CA LYS A 75 0.02 -17.14 -11.01
C LYS A 75 0.19 -15.81 -10.26
N LEU A 76 -0.23 -15.78 -9.01
CA LEU A 76 0.10 -14.68 -8.12
C LEU A 76 1.49 -14.86 -7.52
N LYS A 77 2.27 -13.79 -7.48
CA LYS A 77 3.54 -13.70 -6.75
C LYS A 77 3.56 -12.48 -5.86
N ILE A 78 3.42 -12.71 -4.57
CA ILE A 78 3.56 -11.66 -3.56
C ILE A 78 5.03 -11.37 -3.32
N LEU A 79 5.37 -10.08 -3.25
CA LEU A 79 6.69 -9.56 -2.95
C LEU A 79 6.57 -8.60 -1.76
N ASP A 80 7.18 -8.98 -0.65
CA ASP A 80 7.10 -8.21 0.59
C ASP A 80 8.18 -7.13 0.64
N PHE A 81 7.78 -5.93 1.05
CA PHE A 81 8.64 -4.77 1.20
C PHE A 81 8.27 -3.97 2.45
N ASP A 82 9.27 -3.33 3.05
CA ASP A 82 9.01 -2.25 3.99
C ASP A 82 8.29 -1.09 3.28
N TRP A 83 7.56 -0.28 4.05
CA TRP A 83 6.75 0.83 3.52
C TRP A 83 7.51 1.75 2.56
N ASP A 84 8.72 2.14 2.92
CA ASP A 84 9.59 3.03 2.13
C ASP A 84 10.15 2.36 0.87
N GLY A 85 10.09 1.03 0.77
CA GLY A 85 10.48 0.22 -0.38
C GLY A 85 9.40 0.01 -1.45
N LEU A 86 8.11 0.20 -1.12
CA LEU A 86 6.98 -0.12 -1.99
C LEU A 86 6.99 0.64 -3.33
N ILE A 87 7.05 1.98 -3.30
CA ILE A 87 7.10 2.79 -4.52
C ILE A 87 8.38 2.53 -5.33
N PRO A 88 9.58 2.46 -4.75
CA PRO A 88 10.78 2.02 -5.45
C PRO A 88 10.66 0.65 -6.14
N ALA A 89 10.04 -0.33 -5.49
CA ALA A 89 9.82 -1.67 -6.08
C ALA A 89 8.92 -1.62 -7.32
N LEU A 90 7.85 -0.81 -7.28
CA LEU A 90 6.97 -0.60 -8.43
C LEU A 90 7.71 0.11 -9.57
N LEU A 91 8.42 1.21 -9.27
CA LEU A 91 9.13 2.01 -10.28
C LEU A 91 10.27 1.25 -10.95
N SER A 92 10.95 0.36 -10.23
CA SER A 92 12.02 -0.49 -10.79
C SER A 92 11.50 -1.67 -11.61
N GLY A 93 10.18 -1.88 -11.69
CA GLY A 93 9.57 -3.01 -12.40
C GLY A 93 9.73 -4.35 -11.69
N LYS A 94 10.16 -4.38 -10.42
CA LYS A 94 10.15 -5.59 -9.60
C LYS A 94 8.72 -6.09 -9.37
N ALA A 95 7.78 -5.17 -9.13
CA ALA A 95 6.35 -5.46 -9.05
C ALA A 95 5.59 -4.81 -10.21
N ASP A 96 4.46 -5.40 -10.55
CA ASP A 96 3.51 -4.89 -11.55
C ASP A 96 2.45 -4.01 -10.90
N ILE A 97 2.02 -4.38 -9.69
CA ILE A 97 1.03 -3.69 -8.87
C ILE A 97 1.63 -3.43 -7.47
N LEU A 98 1.30 -2.28 -6.90
CA LEU A 98 1.46 -2.00 -5.49
C LEU A 98 0.10 -2.17 -4.82
N ALA A 99 -0.02 -3.16 -3.93
CA ALA A 99 -1.20 -3.44 -3.12
C ALA A 99 -0.85 -3.24 -1.65
N ALA A 100 -0.99 -2.01 -1.18
CA ALA A 100 -0.78 -1.62 0.20
C ALA A 100 -1.89 -0.68 0.66
N ASP A 101 -1.98 -0.43 1.96
CA ASP A 101 -2.86 0.57 2.57
C ASP A 101 -2.38 2.00 2.26
N MET A 102 -2.11 2.26 0.97
CA MET A 102 -1.49 3.50 0.52
C MET A 102 -2.51 4.55 0.08
N THR A 103 -2.50 5.68 0.76
CA THR A 103 -3.31 6.85 0.39
C THR A 103 -2.77 7.49 -0.89
N PRO A 104 -3.58 7.70 -1.94
CA PRO A 104 -3.24 8.54 -3.08
C PRO A 104 -3.01 9.98 -2.63
N THR A 105 -1.84 10.51 -2.91
CA THR A 105 -1.52 11.93 -2.72
C THR A 105 -1.00 12.53 -4.01
N LEU A 106 -1.19 13.83 -4.22
CA LEU A 106 -0.66 14.51 -5.41
C LEU A 106 0.86 14.30 -5.55
N LYS A 107 1.59 14.30 -4.42
CA LYS A 107 3.05 14.05 -4.41
C LYS A 107 3.41 12.63 -4.90
N ARG A 108 2.65 11.60 -4.48
CA ARG A 108 2.84 10.21 -4.94
C ARG A 108 2.40 10.05 -6.39
N ALA A 109 1.30 10.73 -6.76
CA ALA A 109 0.76 10.70 -8.12
C ALA A 109 1.66 11.36 -9.18
N LEU A 110 2.70 12.12 -8.78
CA LEU A 110 3.76 12.54 -9.70
C LEU A 110 4.69 11.38 -10.14
N LYS A 111 4.62 10.24 -9.48
CA LYS A 111 5.53 9.10 -9.72
C LYS A 111 4.81 7.84 -10.18
N ILE A 112 3.59 7.61 -9.70
CA ILE A 112 2.80 6.39 -9.92
C ILE A 112 1.34 6.74 -10.16
N SER A 113 0.60 5.88 -10.85
CA SER A 113 -0.84 6.01 -11.09
C SER A 113 -1.62 5.19 -10.07
N PHE A 114 -2.58 5.81 -9.40
CA PHE A 114 -3.49 5.14 -8.47
C PHE A 114 -4.77 4.73 -9.19
N ALA A 115 -5.25 3.53 -8.92
CA ALA A 115 -6.60 3.09 -9.28
C ALA A 115 -7.65 3.86 -8.43
N ASP A 116 -8.93 3.68 -8.75
CA ASP A 116 -10.02 4.21 -7.94
C ASP A 116 -9.92 3.65 -6.51
N PRO A 117 -10.26 4.43 -5.48
CA PRO A 117 -10.22 3.96 -4.10
C PRO A 117 -11.05 2.69 -3.89
N TRP A 118 -10.43 1.70 -3.25
CA TRP A 118 -11.14 0.50 -2.87
C TRP A 118 -11.74 0.62 -1.46
N MET A 119 -11.15 1.44 -0.58
CA MET A 119 -11.53 1.63 0.81
C MET A 119 -11.21 3.04 1.28
N TYR A 120 -11.78 3.45 2.42
CA TYR A 120 -11.50 4.71 3.09
C TYR A 120 -11.23 4.47 4.58
N VAL A 121 -10.19 5.08 5.12
CA VAL A 121 -9.77 5.01 6.52
C VAL A 121 -9.77 6.40 7.14
N GLN A 122 -9.64 6.46 8.47
CA GLN A 122 -9.64 7.71 9.22
C GLN A 122 -8.31 7.89 9.94
N PRO A 123 -7.51 8.92 9.64
CA PRO A 123 -6.32 9.24 10.44
C PRO A 123 -6.70 9.51 11.88
N CYS A 124 -5.96 8.95 12.82
CA CYS A 124 -6.21 9.09 14.25
C CYS A 124 -4.92 9.33 15.05
N VAL A 125 -5.11 9.92 16.23
CA VAL A 125 -4.09 9.96 17.30
C VAL A 125 -4.44 8.91 18.34
N PHE A 126 -3.47 8.13 18.74
CA PHE A 126 -3.62 7.13 19.80
C PHE A 126 -2.53 7.25 20.86
N THR A 127 -2.84 6.82 22.09
CA THR A 127 -1.96 6.92 23.24
C THR A 127 -2.16 5.74 24.18
N LYS A 128 -1.28 5.60 25.18
CA LYS A 128 -1.51 4.62 26.26
C LYS A 128 -2.79 4.98 27.03
N THR A 129 -3.53 3.98 27.44
CA THR A 129 -4.81 4.17 28.15
C THR A 129 -4.65 4.97 29.45
N GLY A 130 -3.58 4.80 30.18
CA GLY A 130 -3.30 5.55 31.41
C GLY A 130 -2.63 6.92 31.23
N ALA A 131 -2.39 7.36 29.98
CA ALA A 131 -1.79 8.67 29.74
C ALA A 131 -2.75 9.82 30.09
N SER A 132 -2.20 10.93 30.58
CA SER A 132 -2.96 12.12 31.01
C SER A 132 -3.54 12.95 29.87
N PHE A 133 -3.23 12.63 28.60
CA PHE A 133 -3.75 13.34 27.44
C PHE A 133 -5.26 13.19 27.34
N GLN A 134 -5.99 14.28 27.23
CA GLN A 134 -7.45 14.29 27.07
C GLN A 134 -7.88 14.81 25.69
N ALA A 135 -7.05 15.64 25.07
CA ALA A 135 -7.33 16.27 23.79
C ALA A 135 -6.07 16.37 22.93
N LEU A 136 -6.25 16.67 21.65
CA LEU A 136 -5.16 16.87 20.69
C LEU A 136 -4.17 17.95 21.15
N ALA A 137 -4.67 19.01 21.84
CA ALA A 137 -3.85 20.07 22.39
C ALA A 137 -2.84 19.59 23.45
N ASP A 138 -3.15 18.50 24.16
CA ASP A 138 -2.24 17.93 25.15
C ASP A 138 -1.07 17.20 24.51
N VAL A 139 -1.28 16.67 23.29
CA VAL A 139 -0.25 16.00 22.49
C VAL A 139 0.59 17.01 21.73
N ASN A 140 0.04 18.18 21.39
CA ASN A 140 0.74 19.22 20.62
C ASN A 140 1.62 20.12 21.52
N LYS A 141 2.57 19.52 22.23
CA LYS A 141 3.48 20.23 23.15
C LYS A 141 4.94 19.84 22.90
N PRO A 142 5.91 20.75 23.17
CA PRO A 142 7.33 20.51 22.87
C PRO A 142 7.96 19.32 23.63
N GLU A 143 7.41 18.95 24.77
CA GLU A 143 7.86 17.80 25.56
C GLU A 143 7.33 16.47 25.05
N VAL A 144 6.26 16.46 24.25
CA VAL A 144 5.59 15.25 23.75
C VAL A 144 6.25 14.73 22.48
N THR A 145 6.55 13.44 22.45
CA THR A 145 7.08 12.73 21.29
C THR A 145 5.99 11.92 20.61
N VAL A 146 5.76 12.16 19.33
CA VAL A 146 4.75 11.48 18.51
C VAL A 146 5.42 10.55 17.49
N GLY A 147 5.09 9.26 17.56
CA GLY A 147 5.56 8.24 16.64
C GLY A 147 4.73 8.24 15.34
N VAL A 148 5.41 8.17 14.21
CA VAL A 148 4.80 8.11 12.87
C VAL A 148 5.57 7.14 11.98
N LEU A 149 4.93 6.63 10.91
CA LEU A 149 5.60 5.83 9.91
C LEU A 149 6.27 6.77 8.87
N LEU A 150 7.56 6.58 8.65
CA LEU A 150 8.37 7.40 7.73
C LEU A 150 7.77 7.41 6.31
N GLY A 151 7.53 8.60 5.77
CA GLY A 151 6.97 8.78 4.42
C GLY A 151 5.48 8.48 4.30
N SER A 152 4.77 8.21 5.42
CA SER A 152 3.31 8.03 5.42
C SER A 152 2.55 9.36 5.35
N THR A 153 1.24 9.27 5.08
CA THR A 153 0.31 10.39 5.27
C THR A 153 0.20 10.77 6.74
N GLY A 154 0.27 9.79 7.66
CA GLY A 154 0.30 10.01 9.10
C GLY A 154 1.44 10.92 9.54
N GLU A 155 2.64 10.78 8.96
CA GLU A 155 3.76 11.70 9.23
C GLU A 155 3.45 13.13 8.76
N THR A 156 2.88 13.27 7.57
CA THR A 156 2.51 14.60 7.01
C THR A 156 1.42 15.26 7.85
N ILE A 157 0.42 14.50 8.25
CA ILE A 157 -0.70 14.95 9.08
C ILE A 157 -0.22 15.33 10.48
N ALA A 158 0.63 14.51 11.11
CA ALA A 158 1.21 14.82 12.41
C ALA A 158 1.99 16.14 12.39
N LYS A 159 2.85 16.35 11.41
CA LYS A 159 3.58 17.62 11.25
C LYS A 159 2.67 18.84 11.05
N LYS A 160 1.52 18.65 10.40
CA LYS A 160 0.55 19.72 10.15
C LYS A 160 -0.28 20.08 11.38
N TYR A 161 -0.77 19.08 12.11
CA TYR A 161 -1.74 19.28 13.20
C TYR A 161 -1.11 19.25 14.60
N LEU A 162 0.13 18.77 14.70
CA LEU A 162 0.92 18.71 15.93
C LEU A 162 2.27 19.42 15.76
N PRO A 163 2.30 20.68 15.26
CA PRO A 163 3.54 21.36 14.89
C PRO A 163 4.48 21.63 16.06
N ASN A 164 4.00 21.60 17.29
CA ASN A 164 4.81 21.81 18.51
C ASN A 164 5.39 20.50 19.06
N ALA A 165 4.82 19.34 18.71
CA ALA A 165 5.29 18.05 19.19
C ALA A 165 6.59 17.59 18.49
N LYS A 166 7.37 16.76 19.15
CA LYS A 166 8.54 16.10 18.54
C LYS A 166 8.08 14.92 17.70
N ILE A 167 8.25 14.98 16.39
CA ILE A 167 7.89 13.90 15.50
C ILE A 167 9.07 12.92 15.37
N LYS A 168 8.82 11.65 15.74
CA LYS A 168 9.78 10.54 15.61
C LYS A 168 9.29 9.56 14.55
N SER A 169 9.98 9.52 13.42
CA SER A 169 9.62 8.67 12.29
C SER A 169 10.29 7.29 12.40
N TYR A 170 9.50 6.23 12.21
CA TYR A 170 9.93 4.84 12.22
C TYR A 170 9.89 4.26 10.80
N LYS A 171 10.83 3.35 10.49
CA LYS A 171 10.79 2.52 9.28
C LYS A 171 10.03 1.22 9.56
N GLY A 172 9.69 0.49 8.50
CA GLY A 172 8.97 -0.77 8.58
C GLY A 172 7.46 -0.58 8.41
N GLY A 173 6.64 -1.03 9.35
CA GLY A 173 5.19 -1.00 9.29
C GLY A 173 4.52 -0.25 10.43
N GLY A 174 3.22 0.02 10.30
CA GLY A 174 2.43 0.75 11.30
C GLY A 174 2.45 0.11 12.70
N ARG A 175 2.59 -1.23 12.78
CA ARG A 175 2.76 -1.97 14.04
C ARG A 175 3.95 -1.47 14.88
N MET A 176 5.02 -0.99 14.24
CA MET A 176 6.20 -0.45 14.93
C MET A 176 5.87 0.77 15.79
N ILE A 177 4.90 1.59 15.39
CA ILE A 177 4.48 2.77 16.16
C ILE A 177 3.77 2.32 17.43
N VAL A 178 2.89 1.31 17.34
CA VAL A 178 2.20 0.74 18.51
C VAL A 178 3.20 0.11 19.48
N GLN A 179 4.18 -0.64 18.98
CA GLN A 179 5.26 -1.21 19.81
C GLN A 179 6.08 -0.11 20.51
N ALA A 180 6.46 0.94 19.78
CA ALA A 180 7.22 2.07 20.33
C ALA A 180 6.43 2.80 21.42
N LEU A 181 5.11 2.96 21.24
CA LEU A 181 4.23 3.55 22.24
C LEU A 181 4.16 2.67 23.51
N ILE A 182 3.92 1.38 23.37
CA ILE A 182 3.87 0.43 24.50
C ILE A 182 5.20 0.42 25.25
N ALA A 183 6.32 0.40 24.55
CA ALA A 183 7.66 0.44 25.13
C ALA A 183 8.02 1.80 25.77
N GLY A 184 7.22 2.85 25.57
CA GLY A 184 7.50 4.20 26.12
C GLY A 184 8.55 5.00 25.36
N HIS A 185 8.83 4.62 24.11
CA HIS A 185 9.75 5.35 23.23
C HIS A 185 9.10 6.58 22.58
N VAL A 186 7.77 6.64 22.61
CA VAL A 186 6.93 7.77 22.20
C VAL A 186 5.74 7.88 23.16
N ASP A 187 5.14 9.06 23.23
CA ASP A 187 4.02 9.38 24.12
C ASP A 187 2.67 9.20 23.44
N ALA A 188 2.64 9.39 22.12
CA ALA A 188 1.48 9.19 21.27
C ALA A 188 1.92 8.64 19.90
N GLY A 189 0.97 8.13 19.12
CA GLY A 189 1.17 7.70 17.74
C GLY A 189 0.13 8.31 16.81
N VAL A 190 0.47 8.44 15.53
CA VAL A 190 -0.45 8.81 14.46
C VAL A 190 -0.40 7.75 13.38
N ASN A 191 -1.57 7.19 13.06
CA ASN A 191 -1.78 6.22 11.97
C ASN A 191 -3.27 6.20 11.60
N ASP A 192 -3.66 5.35 10.65
CA ASP A 192 -5.05 5.10 10.33
C ASP A 192 -5.74 4.28 11.42
N ASP A 193 -7.00 4.59 11.71
CA ASP A 193 -7.78 3.97 12.78
C ASP A 193 -7.87 2.45 12.62
N LEU A 194 -8.15 1.95 11.43
CA LEU A 194 -8.24 0.52 11.17
C LEU A 194 -6.89 -0.17 11.38
N ALA A 195 -5.79 0.42 10.91
CA ALA A 195 -4.44 -0.11 11.11
C ALA A 195 -4.04 -0.19 12.60
N VAL A 196 -4.56 0.71 13.43
CA VAL A 196 -4.36 0.66 14.89
C VAL A 196 -5.27 -0.39 15.53
N LEU A 197 -6.57 -0.34 15.23
CA LEU A 197 -7.57 -1.21 15.89
C LEU A 197 -7.33 -2.70 15.62
N THR A 198 -6.86 -3.05 14.42
CA THR A 198 -6.63 -4.45 14.03
C THR A 198 -5.40 -5.08 14.67
N VAL A 199 -4.41 -4.28 15.08
CA VAL A 199 -3.24 -4.80 15.80
C VAL A 199 -3.41 -4.80 17.32
N LEU A 200 -4.41 -4.09 17.87
CA LEU A 200 -4.63 -4.02 19.32
C LEU A 200 -4.78 -5.39 20.01
N PRO A 201 -5.46 -6.40 19.43
CA PRO A 201 -5.58 -7.71 20.05
C PRO A 201 -4.24 -8.44 20.27
N ASP A 202 -3.17 -8.01 19.60
CA ASP A 202 -1.81 -8.58 19.75
C ASP A 202 -1.04 -7.95 20.93
N PHE A 203 -1.62 -6.96 21.60
CA PHE A 203 -1.07 -6.25 22.74
C PHE A 203 -1.92 -6.48 23.99
N PRO A 204 -1.40 -6.15 25.21
CA PRO A 204 -2.19 -6.30 26.41
C PRO A 204 -3.54 -5.58 26.32
N PRO A 205 -4.63 -6.19 26.77
CA PRO A 205 -5.96 -5.58 26.71
C PRO A 205 -5.97 -4.19 27.33
N ASN A 206 -6.69 -3.26 26.70
CA ASN A 206 -6.82 -1.89 27.16
C ASN A 206 -5.49 -1.12 27.32
N SER A 207 -4.43 -1.53 26.61
CA SER A 207 -3.13 -0.84 26.70
C SER A 207 -3.11 0.49 25.94
N ILE A 208 -3.96 0.63 24.91
CA ILE A 208 -4.02 1.79 24.02
C ILE A 208 -5.47 2.26 23.88
N ARG A 209 -5.64 3.58 23.74
CA ARG A 209 -6.89 4.21 23.36
C ARG A 209 -6.70 5.20 22.22
N LEU A 210 -7.70 5.35 21.38
CA LEU A 210 -7.76 6.42 20.40
C LEU A 210 -8.12 7.73 21.14
N LEU A 211 -7.24 8.71 21.06
CA LEU A 211 -7.44 10.04 21.66
C LEU A 211 -8.31 10.91 20.76
N ASP A 212 -7.99 10.94 19.46
CA ASP A 212 -8.75 11.63 18.44
C ASP A 212 -8.94 10.68 17.25
N LYS A 213 -10.20 10.41 16.89
CA LYS A 213 -10.57 9.51 15.79
C LYS A 213 -10.63 10.22 14.44
N ARG A 214 -10.35 11.52 14.40
CA ARG A 214 -10.50 12.36 13.20
C ARG A 214 -9.40 13.40 13.12
N LEU A 215 -8.15 12.95 13.09
CA LEU A 215 -7.05 13.89 12.89
C LEU A 215 -7.10 14.40 11.44
N GLY A 216 -7.55 15.61 11.26
CA GLY A 216 -7.83 16.23 9.96
C GLY A 216 -9.32 16.20 9.58
N GLN A 217 -9.62 16.65 8.36
CA GLN A 217 -10.97 16.70 7.84
C GLN A 217 -11.15 15.66 6.71
N GLY A 218 -11.95 14.64 6.95
CA GLY A 218 -12.33 13.66 5.96
C GLY A 218 -11.69 12.29 6.16
N LYS A 219 -12.08 11.36 5.28
CA LYS A 219 -11.52 10.01 5.23
C LYS A 219 -10.43 9.96 4.16
N ASP A 220 -9.34 9.29 4.47
CA ASP A 220 -8.26 9.03 3.51
C ASP A 220 -8.60 7.82 2.63
N PRO A 221 -8.59 7.97 1.29
CA PRO A 221 -8.76 6.85 0.38
C PRO A 221 -7.55 5.93 0.41
N LEU A 222 -7.77 4.62 0.26
CA LEU A 222 -6.73 3.63 -0.01
C LEU A 222 -6.89 3.11 -1.43
N ALA A 223 -5.80 3.03 -2.19
CA ALA A 223 -5.85 2.61 -3.58
C ALA A 223 -4.65 1.77 -3.99
N PHE A 224 -4.89 0.84 -4.90
CA PHE A 224 -3.85 0.13 -5.62
C PHE A 224 -3.13 1.07 -6.57
N ALA A 225 -1.85 0.80 -6.86
CA ALA A 225 -1.10 1.64 -7.77
C ALA A 225 -0.29 0.83 -8.80
N VAL A 226 -0.06 1.46 -9.94
CA VAL A 226 0.75 0.94 -11.04
C VAL A 226 1.71 2.02 -11.53
N ARG A 227 2.68 1.66 -12.38
CA ARG A 227 3.52 2.64 -13.07
C ARG A 227 2.68 3.48 -14.05
N HIS A 228 3.11 4.69 -14.35
CA HIS A 228 2.42 5.60 -15.28
C HIS A 228 2.26 5.02 -16.71
N ASP A 229 3.19 4.21 -17.15
CA ASP A 229 3.15 3.55 -18.45
C ASP A 229 2.20 2.34 -18.52
N SER A 230 1.64 1.93 -17.38
CA SER A 230 0.81 0.74 -17.22
C SER A 230 -0.69 1.05 -17.35
N VAL A 231 -1.08 1.89 -18.32
CA VAL A 231 -2.46 2.41 -18.47
C VAL A 231 -3.49 1.27 -18.62
N ASN A 232 -3.20 0.26 -19.42
CA ASN A 232 -4.12 -0.88 -19.61
C ASN A 232 -4.34 -1.67 -18.33
N LEU A 233 -3.29 -1.86 -17.52
CA LEU A 233 -3.38 -2.51 -16.22
C LEU A 233 -4.18 -1.66 -15.23
N TRP A 234 -3.95 -0.34 -15.22
CA TRP A 234 -4.72 0.60 -14.39
C TRP A 234 -6.22 0.54 -14.69
N GLN A 235 -6.61 0.59 -15.98
CA GLN A 235 -7.99 0.48 -16.39
C GLN A 235 -8.60 -0.89 -16.04
N TRP A 236 -7.83 -1.95 -16.18
CA TRP A 236 -8.25 -3.31 -15.85
C TRP A 236 -8.49 -3.47 -14.33
N ILE A 237 -7.64 -2.92 -13.47
CA ILE A 237 -7.85 -2.93 -12.01
C ILE A 237 -9.14 -2.21 -11.65
N ASN A 238 -9.41 -1.05 -12.23
CA ASN A 238 -10.65 -0.32 -11.99
C ASN A 238 -11.88 -1.12 -12.44
N LEU A 239 -11.80 -1.79 -13.60
CA LEU A 239 -12.86 -2.67 -14.06
C LEU A 239 -13.05 -3.88 -13.12
N TYR A 240 -11.95 -4.49 -12.65
CA TYR A 240 -12.00 -5.60 -11.69
C TYR A 240 -12.77 -5.19 -10.43
N PHE A 241 -12.43 -4.06 -9.79
CA PHE A 241 -13.14 -3.60 -8.61
C PHE A 241 -14.62 -3.28 -8.87
N LYS A 242 -14.96 -2.72 -10.03
CA LYS A 242 -16.36 -2.52 -10.44
C LYS A 242 -17.10 -3.86 -10.55
N THR A 243 -16.46 -4.86 -11.13
CA THR A 243 -17.03 -6.20 -11.32
C THR A 243 -17.28 -6.89 -9.99
N ILE A 244 -16.29 -6.95 -9.08
CA ILE A 244 -16.44 -7.63 -7.80
C ILE A 244 -17.40 -6.91 -6.84
N ARG A 245 -17.60 -5.58 -7.00
CA ARG A 245 -18.66 -4.86 -6.29
C ARG A 245 -20.04 -5.22 -6.80
N SER A 246 -20.19 -5.39 -8.12
CA SER A 246 -21.50 -5.71 -8.70
C SER A 246 -21.96 -7.14 -8.43
N ASN A 247 -21.04 -8.10 -8.24
CA ASN A 247 -21.36 -9.49 -7.96
C ASN A 247 -21.31 -9.86 -6.47
N GLY A 248 -20.96 -8.90 -5.59
CA GLY A 248 -20.93 -9.07 -4.14
C GLY A 248 -19.64 -9.69 -3.58
N ASP A 249 -18.64 -10.00 -4.38
CA ASP A 249 -17.37 -10.58 -3.88
C ASP A 249 -16.54 -9.54 -3.11
N TYR A 250 -16.65 -8.25 -3.47
CA TYR A 250 -16.08 -7.16 -2.69
C TYR A 250 -16.65 -7.13 -1.27
N ASP A 251 -17.98 -7.20 -1.12
CA ASP A 251 -18.64 -7.12 0.18
C ASP A 251 -18.31 -8.33 1.07
N LYS A 252 -18.18 -9.52 0.48
CA LYS A 252 -17.71 -10.72 1.19
C LYS A 252 -16.28 -10.54 1.74
N ASN A 253 -15.37 -10.00 0.93
CA ASN A 253 -14.00 -9.73 1.37
C ASN A 253 -13.97 -8.72 2.52
N ILE A 254 -14.70 -7.60 2.39
CA ILE A 254 -14.76 -6.56 3.42
C ILE A 254 -15.39 -7.10 4.72
N ALA A 255 -16.50 -7.82 4.64
CA ALA A 255 -17.16 -8.40 5.81
C ALA A 255 -16.22 -9.37 6.56
N TYR A 256 -15.51 -10.23 5.83
CA TYR A 256 -14.58 -11.19 6.44
C TYR A 256 -13.38 -10.51 7.08
N TRP A 257 -12.69 -9.61 6.35
CA TRP A 257 -11.41 -9.04 6.81
C TRP A 257 -11.55 -7.80 7.70
N MET A 258 -12.55 -6.93 7.45
CA MET A 258 -12.61 -5.58 8.02
C MET A 258 -13.69 -5.41 9.09
N GLU A 259 -14.79 -6.15 9.03
CA GLU A 259 -15.93 -5.98 9.95
C GLU A 259 -15.86 -6.89 11.18
N GLY A 260 -14.96 -7.87 11.18
CA GLY A 260 -14.81 -8.83 12.27
C GLY A 260 -13.34 -9.15 12.57
N ILE A 261 -13.15 -10.06 13.51
CA ILE A 261 -11.84 -10.59 13.90
C ILE A 261 -11.77 -12.11 13.72
N ASP A 262 -12.78 -12.74 13.12
CA ASP A 262 -12.84 -14.19 12.96
C ASP A 262 -11.73 -14.75 12.07
N TRP A 263 -11.29 -13.98 11.08
CA TRP A 263 -10.12 -14.29 10.27
C TRP A 263 -8.85 -14.61 11.10
N LYS A 264 -8.73 -14.10 12.35
CA LYS A 264 -7.61 -14.43 13.26
C LYS A 264 -7.62 -15.88 13.74
N LYS A 265 -8.75 -16.55 13.66
CA LYS A 265 -8.85 -17.98 14.00
C LYS A 265 -8.37 -18.85 12.84
N ASP A 266 -8.65 -18.40 11.61
CA ASP A 266 -8.34 -19.11 10.38
C ASP A 266 -6.87 -18.95 9.98
N HIS A 267 -6.30 -17.82 10.28
CA HIS A 267 -4.94 -17.38 9.94
C HIS A 267 -4.10 -17.15 11.19
#